data_9e8b2181938ff69443313243a02d1b15
#
_entry.id   9e8b2181938ff69443313243a02d1b15
#
_cell.length_a   1.000
_cell.length_b   1.000
_cell.length_c   1.000
_cell.angle_alpha   90.00
_cell.angle_beta   90.00
_cell.angle_gamma   90.00
#
_symmetry.space_group_name_H-M   'P 1'
#
loop_
_entity.id
_entity.type
_entity.pdbx_description
1 polymer ?
#
loop_
_entity_poly.entity_id
_entity_poly.type
_entity_poly.pdbx_seq_one_letter_code
_entity_poly.pdbx_strand_id
1 'polypeptide(L)'
;MTHLAPSSPSLVPRKNPLLRTPQMNLPPEGRSRIAHGLTEAAAIGAGLRLQCCADCGTTQYPPQTTCVKCLSAKVRWTRQSGLGELLTSTTLEHSNHLYFKERLPWRIGSVRLDNGPCVIAFLTDSVTETSPRVRLSLRLDRAGQAVVIAQPESEQDMHPQEKLQKETGCSPDHRKVLVTDGKSVVGQALVRALLKAGADTVWVGHAEPWKPLPGVAEIAQLPGVEMVPLDVTDTISV
;
A
#
# COMPACT_ATOMS: atom_id res chain seq x y z
N MET A 1 17.79 54.20 -20.86
CA MET A 1 16.82 53.21 -21.34
C MET A 1 17.62 51.94 -21.67
N THR A 2 17.67 51.03 -20.72
CA THR A 2 18.40 49.75 -20.85
C THR A 2 17.43 48.69 -21.32
N HIS A 3 17.55 48.26 -22.55
CA HIS A 3 16.81 47.13 -23.12
C HIS A 3 17.27 45.84 -22.45
N LEU A 4 16.40 45.25 -21.60
CA LEU A 4 16.51 43.86 -21.16
C LEU A 4 16.21 42.96 -22.36
N ALA A 5 17.19 42.17 -22.80
CA ALA A 5 17.01 41.12 -23.78
C ALA A 5 16.05 40.04 -23.20
N PRO A 6 15.11 39.48 -23.99
CA PRO A 6 14.26 38.41 -23.56
C PRO A 6 15.12 37.15 -23.30
N SER A 7 15.00 36.60 -22.08
CA SER A 7 15.62 35.33 -21.72
C SER A 7 15.09 34.22 -22.62
N SER A 8 16.00 33.57 -23.35
CA SER A 8 15.69 32.40 -24.14
C SER A 8 14.99 31.32 -23.31
N PRO A 9 13.89 30.72 -23.78
CA PRO A 9 13.27 29.63 -23.07
C PRO A 9 14.30 28.49 -22.92
N SER A 10 14.52 28.05 -21.69
CA SER A 10 15.39 26.90 -21.42
C SER A 10 14.81 25.69 -22.15
N LEU A 11 15.53 25.21 -23.17
CA LEU A 11 15.17 23.98 -23.86
C LEU A 11 15.25 22.83 -22.86
N VAL A 12 14.09 22.33 -22.44
CA VAL A 12 14.01 21.09 -21.67
C VAL A 12 14.71 20.00 -22.50
N PRO A 13 15.74 19.33 -21.97
CA PRO A 13 16.47 18.34 -22.74
C PRO A 13 15.49 17.26 -23.24
N ARG A 14 15.43 17.05 -24.55
CA ARG A 14 14.61 15.99 -25.14
C ARG A 14 15.08 14.66 -24.55
N LYS A 15 14.21 13.97 -23.82
CA LYS A 15 14.47 12.61 -23.33
C LYS A 15 14.82 11.73 -24.52
N ASN A 16 16.02 11.19 -24.55
CA ASN A 16 16.40 10.22 -25.57
C ASN A 16 15.54 8.96 -25.38
N PRO A 17 14.67 8.59 -26.34
CA PRO A 17 13.79 7.43 -26.21
C PRO A 17 14.55 6.10 -26.12
N LEU A 18 15.82 6.06 -26.53
CA LEU A 18 16.69 4.89 -26.41
C LEU A 18 17.31 4.76 -25.00
N LEU A 19 17.28 5.82 -24.19
CA LEU A 19 17.77 5.84 -22.82
C LEU A 19 16.60 5.76 -21.80
N ARG A 20 15.42 5.31 -22.21
CA ARG A 20 14.35 5.05 -21.27
C ARG A 20 14.80 3.98 -20.28
N THR A 21 15.12 4.40 -19.08
CA THR A 21 15.02 3.53 -17.91
C THR A 21 13.52 3.48 -17.55
N PRO A 22 12.82 2.37 -17.82
CA PRO A 22 11.43 2.27 -17.44
C PRO A 22 11.37 2.25 -15.91
N GLN A 23 10.96 3.35 -15.30
CA GLN A 23 10.69 3.37 -13.87
C GLN A 23 9.29 2.75 -13.66
N MET A 24 9.24 1.52 -13.18
CA MET A 24 8.01 0.92 -12.72
C MET A 24 7.78 1.29 -11.26
N ASN A 25 6.92 2.26 -11.03
CA ASN A 25 6.58 2.74 -9.69
C ASN A 25 5.61 1.81 -8.95
N LEU A 26 4.94 0.91 -9.67
CA LEU A 26 3.94 0.02 -9.13
C LEU A 26 4.31 -1.45 -9.36
N PRO A 27 3.99 -2.35 -8.42
CA PRO A 27 4.10 -3.78 -8.64
C PRO A 27 3.11 -4.24 -9.72
N PRO A 28 3.33 -5.44 -10.32
CA PRO A 28 2.43 -5.96 -11.34
C PRO A 28 1.06 -6.26 -10.77
N GLU A 29 0.03 -6.01 -11.55
CA GLU A 29 -1.34 -6.34 -11.16
C GLU A 29 -1.55 -7.86 -11.04
N GLY A 30 -2.17 -8.26 -9.94
CA GLY A 30 -2.64 -9.64 -9.75
C GLY A 30 -3.86 -9.92 -10.61
N ARG A 31 -3.78 -10.99 -11.43
CA ARG A 31 -4.85 -11.34 -12.38
C ARG A 31 -5.97 -12.20 -11.77
N SER A 32 -5.83 -12.64 -10.53
CA SER A 32 -6.78 -13.55 -9.90
C SER A 32 -7.94 -12.81 -9.26
N ARG A 33 -9.15 -12.95 -9.82
CA ARG A 33 -10.38 -12.43 -9.20
C ARG A 33 -10.65 -13.05 -7.83
N ILE A 34 -10.25 -14.29 -7.62
CA ILE A 34 -10.46 -15.00 -6.36
C ILE A 34 -9.62 -14.39 -5.24
N ALA A 35 -8.46 -13.84 -5.57
CA ALA A 35 -7.59 -13.17 -4.61
C ALA A 35 -8.15 -11.82 -4.10
N HIS A 36 -9.21 -11.27 -4.69
CA HIS A 36 -9.82 -10.01 -4.26
C HIS A 36 -10.28 -10.05 -2.80
N GLY A 37 -10.67 -11.22 -2.27
CA GLY A 37 -11.01 -11.35 -0.86
C GLY A 37 -9.83 -11.10 0.10
N LEU A 38 -8.60 -11.35 -0.35
CA LEU A 38 -7.40 -10.94 0.40
C LEU A 38 -7.22 -9.43 0.36
N THR A 39 -7.41 -8.83 -0.81
CA THR A 39 -7.31 -7.37 -1.01
C THR A 39 -8.36 -6.63 -0.19
N GLU A 40 -9.60 -7.10 -0.19
CA GLU A 40 -10.67 -6.55 0.66
C GLU A 40 -10.29 -6.62 2.14
N ALA A 41 -9.81 -7.78 2.60
CA ALA A 41 -9.39 -7.94 3.99
C ALA A 41 -8.23 -7.01 4.38
N ALA A 42 -7.27 -6.82 3.47
CA ALA A 42 -6.16 -5.89 3.66
C ALA A 42 -6.64 -4.43 3.72
N ALA A 43 -7.57 -4.05 2.83
CA ALA A 43 -8.09 -2.69 2.73
C ALA A 43 -8.85 -2.25 3.98
N ILE A 44 -9.64 -3.13 4.57
CA ILE A 44 -10.45 -2.83 5.78
C ILE A 44 -9.70 -3.11 7.09
N GLY A 45 -8.43 -3.54 7.02
CA GLY A 45 -7.64 -3.87 8.22
C GLY A 45 -8.21 -5.06 9.03
N ALA A 46 -8.91 -5.99 8.37
CA ALA A 46 -9.59 -7.10 9.03
C ALA A 46 -8.65 -8.22 9.55
N GLY A 47 -7.33 -8.02 9.46
CA GLY A 47 -6.32 -9.03 9.76
C GLY A 47 -6.20 -10.10 8.67
N LEU A 48 -5.53 -11.21 8.96
CA LEU A 48 -5.42 -12.30 8.00
C LEU A 48 -6.78 -12.96 7.82
N ARG A 49 -7.27 -13.01 6.57
CA ARG A 49 -8.46 -13.77 6.18
C ARG A 49 -8.09 -14.81 5.14
N LEU A 50 -8.52 -16.04 5.35
CA LEU A 50 -8.35 -17.13 4.39
C LEU A 50 -9.68 -17.80 4.10
N GLN A 51 -9.73 -18.54 3.01
CA GLN A 51 -10.90 -19.33 2.69
C GLN A 51 -11.00 -20.56 3.60
N CYS A 52 -12.19 -20.77 4.17
CA CYS A 52 -12.53 -21.96 4.94
C CYS A 52 -13.76 -22.63 4.30
N CYS A 53 -13.68 -23.94 4.10
CA CYS A 53 -14.79 -24.73 3.58
C CYS A 53 -15.88 -24.90 4.64
N ALA A 54 -17.14 -24.58 4.29
CA ALA A 54 -18.26 -24.75 5.20
C ALA A 54 -18.65 -26.23 5.42
N ASP A 55 -18.32 -27.12 4.49
CA ASP A 55 -18.71 -28.53 4.55
C ASP A 55 -17.68 -29.38 5.31
N CYS A 56 -16.36 -29.12 5.14
CA CYS A 56 -15.31 -29.95 5.79
C CYS A 56 -14.36 -29.19 6.72
N GLY A 57 -14.56 -27.88 6.91
CA GLY A 57 -13.77 -27.05 7.81
C GLY A 57 -12.34 -26.76 7.35
N THR A 58 -11.91 -27.25 6.17
CA THR A 58 -10.54 -27.05 5.70
C THR A 58 -10.28 -25.59 5.40
N THR A 59 -9.23 -25.02 5.99
CA THR A 59 -8.69 -23.72 5.61
C THR A 59 -7.68 -23.90 4.49
N GLN A 60 -7.75 -23.06 3.46
CA GLN A 60 -6.93 -23.19 2.25
C GLN A 60 -6.24 -21.90 1.83
N TYR A 61 -5.06 -22.08 1.25
CA TYR A 61 -4.27 -21.06 0.58
C TYR A 61 -3.42 -21.75 -0.53
N PRO A 62 -3.25 -21.17 -1.72
CA PRO A 62 -3.86 -19.94 -2.22
C PRO A 62 -5.39 -20.06 -2.41
N PRO A 63 -6.10 -18.92 -2.57
CA PRO A 63 -7.54 -18.92 -2.76
C PRO A 63 -7.95 -19.69 -4.03
N GLN A 64 -9.02 -20.48 -3.93
CA GLN A 64 -9.58 -21.29 -5.02
C GLN A 64 -11.09 -21.12 -5.10
N THR A 65 -11.70 -21.49 -6.24
CA THR A 65 -13.17 -21.47 -6.42
C THR A 65 -13.88 -22.54 -5.60
N THR A 66 -13.19 -23.66 -5.34
CA THR A 66 -13.71 -24.81 -4.60
C THR A 66 -12.74 -25.23 -3.51
N CYS A 67 -13.22 -26.00 -2.55
CA CYS A 67 -12.39 -26.58 -1.52
C CYS A 67 -11.39 -27.59 -2.11
N VAL A 68 -10.12 -27.45 -1.77
CA VAL A 68 -9.05 -28.35 -2.24
C VAL A 68 -9.15 -29.77 -1.70
N LYS A 69 -9.91 -29.96 -0.58
CA LYS A 69 -10.05 -31.29 0.06
C LYS A 69 -11.31 -32.03 -0.36
N CYS A 70 -12.49 -31.37 -0.36
CA CYS A 70 -13.77 -32.02 -0.61
C CYS A 70 -14.50 -31.52 -1.87
N LEU A 71 -13.86 -30.63 -2.64
CA LEU A 71 -14.35 -30.05 -3.89
C LEU A 71 -15.67 -29.24 -3.75
N SER A 72 -16.12 -28.99 -2.54
CA SER A 72 -17.30 -28.16 -2.29
C SER A 72 -17.08 -26.72 -2.75
N ALA A 73 -18.10 -26.12 -3.37
CA ALA A 73 -18.12 -24.71 -3.72
C ALA A 73 -18.45 -23.79 -2.55
N LYS A 74 -18.78 -24.35 -1.35
CA LYS A 74 -19.16 -23.56 -0.17
C LYS A 74 -17.92 -23.09 0.60
N VAL A 75 -17.08 -22.29 -0.05
CA VAL A 75 -15.90 -21.65 0.59
C VAL A 75 -16.25 -20.23 1.05
N ARG A 76 -15.85 -19.89 2.25
CA ARG A 76 -16.11 -18.58 2.87
C ARG A 76 -14.82 -17.97 3.38
N TRP A 77 -14.70 -16.64 3.32
CA TRP A 77 -13.59 -15.90 3.90
C TRP A 77 -13.77 -15.76 5.41
N THR A 78 -12.85 -16.33 6.18
CA THR A 78 -12.88 -16.30 7.65
C THR A 78 -11.59 -15.69 8.20
N ARG A 79 -11.72 -14.95 9.29
CA ARG A 79 -10.57 -14.39 10.00
C ARG A 79 -9.76 -15.52 10.62
N GLN A 80 -8.45 -15.42 10.49
CA GLN A 80 -7.48 -16.36 11.06
C GLN A 80 -6.66 -15.65 12.14
N SER A 81 -6.05 -16.42 13.05
CA SER A 81 -5.13 -15.88 14.05
C SER A 81 -3.91 -15.22 13.44
N GLY A 82 -3.51 -15.69 12.27
CA GLY A 82 -2.28 -15.30 11.59
C GLY A 82 -1.03 -15.90 12.22
N LEU A 83 -1.15 -16.64 13.31
CA LEU A 83 -0.01 -17.28 13.98
C LEU A 83 0.46 -18.51 13.24
N GLY A 84 1.77 -18.70 13.19
CA GLY A 84 2.37 -19.81 12.50
C GLY A 84 3.86 -19.94 12.75
N GLU A 85 4.44 -20.90 12.09
CA GLU A 85 5.87 -21.22 12.18
C GLU A 85 6.54 -21.01 10.82
N LEU A 86 7.65 -20.29 10.81
CA LEU A 86 8.51 -20.14 9.65
C LEU A 86 9.21 -21.48 9.36
N LEU A 87 8.93 -22.07 8.21
CA LEU A 87 9.53 -23.34 7.80
C LEU A 87 10.87 -23.13 7.10
N THR A 88 10.93 -22.12 6.26
CA THR A 88 12.10 -21.80 5.43
C THR A 88 12.07 -20.35 5.03
N SER A 89 13.25 -19.76 4.86
CA SER A 89 13.41 -18.40 4.36
C SER A 89 14.43 -18.35 3.24
N THR A 90 14.29 -17.35 2.39
CA THR A 90 15.26 -17.05 1.34
C THR A 90 15.29 -15.56 1.03
N THR A 91 16.41 -15.11 0.49
CA THR A 91 16.57 -13.75 -0.01
C THR A 91 16.62 -13.78 -1.54
N LEU A 92 15.73 -13.06 -2.16
CA LEU A 92 15.66 -12.90 -3.61
C LEU A 92 16.62 -11.78 -4.02
N GLU A 93 17.70 -12.16 -4.71
CA GLU A 93 18.72 -11.23 -5.24
C GLU A 93 18.50 -10.92 -6.72
N HIS A 94 17.50 -11.55 -7.36
CA HIS A 94 17.18 -11.35 -8.75
C HIS A 94 15.67 -11.33 -9.00
N SER A 95 15.24 -10.48 -9.95
CA SER A 95 13.87 -10.44 -10.44
C SER A 95 13.84 -10.00 -11.90
N ASN A 96 12.98 -10.64 -12.70
CA ASN A 96 12.72 -10.23 -14.08
C ASN A 96 11.75 -9.04 -14.17
N HIS A 97 10.97 -8.79 -13.10
CA HIS A 97 10.05 -7.68 -13.06
C HIS A 97 10.74 -6.41 -12.55
N LEU A 98 10.69 -5.33 -13.33
CA LEU A 98 11.42 -4.09 -13.06
C LEU A 98 11.15 -3.50 -11.67
N TYR A 99 9.89 -3.48 -11.23
CA TYR A 99 9.53 -2.99 -9.90
C TYR A 99 10.30 -3.71 -8.79
N PHE A 100 10.30 -5.05 -8.82
CA PHE A 100 11.00 -5.84 -7.82
C PHE A 100 12.51 -5.77 -7.98
N LYS A 101 13.01 -5.73 -9.24
CA LYS A 101 14.44 -5.62 -9.56
C LYS A 101 15.08 -4.34 -9.00
N GLU A 102 14.38 -3.21 -9.11
CA GLU A 102 14.87 -1.91 -8.61
C GLU A 102 14.91 -1.83 -7.07
N ARG A 103 14.25 -2.77 -6.40
CA ARG A 103 14.07 -2.79 -4.94
C ARG A 103 14.60 -4.05 -4.28
N LEU A 104 15.53 -4.74 -4.95
CA LEU A 104 16.21 -5.90 -4.37
C LEU A 104 17.09 -5.48 -3.17
N PRO A 105 17.41 -6.39 -2.26
CA PRO A 105 16.90 -7.75 -2.14
C PRO A 105 15.51 -7.82 -1.50
N TRP A 106 14.79 -8.95 -1.69
CA TRP A 106 13.52 -9.22 -1.01
C TRP A 106 13.64 -10.50 -0.17
N ARG A 107 13.26 -10.42 1.10
CA ARG A 107 13.19 -11.58 1.97
C ARG A 107 11.80 -12.18 1.90
N ILE A 108 11.72 -13.47 1.61
CA ILE A 108 10.47 -14.25 1.60
C ILE A 108 10.64 -15.53 2.39
N GLY A 109 9.53 -16.07 2.88
CA GLY A 109 9.54 -17.34 3.59
C GLY A 109 8.23 -18.10 3.41
N SER A 110 8.29 -19.39 3.66
CA SER A 110 7.13 -20.27 3.76
C SER A 110 6.77 -20.42 5.23
N VAL A 111 5.55 -20.04 5.58
CA VAL A 111 5.02 -20.10 6.94
C VAL A 111 3.88 -21.09 7.00
N ARG A 112 3.97 -22.07 7.89
CA ARG A 112 2.87 -22.97 8.22
C ARG A 112 2.03 -22.33 9.30
N LEU A 113 0.78 -22.01 8.98
CA LEU A 113 -0.17 -21.52 9.98
C LEU A 113 -0.55 -22.63 10.97
N ASP A 114 -0.87 -22.25 12.20
CA ASP A 114 -1.30 -23.18 13.24
C ASP A 114 -2.59 -23.95 12.87
N ASN A 115 -3.40 -23.38 11.98
CA ASN A 115 -4.62 -24.00 11.43
C ASN A 115 -4.40 -24.73 10.08
N GLY A 116 -3.16 -24.94 9.67
CA GLY A 116 -2.78 -25.93 8.67
C GLY A 116 -2.18 -25.46 7.36
N PRO A 117 -2.69 -24.46 6.62
CA PRO A 117 -2.14 -24.13 5.32
C PRO A 117 -0.76 -23.47 5.41
N CYS A 118 0.11 -23.78 4.41
CA CYS A 118 1.34 -23.04 4.21
C CYS A 118 1.08 -21.80 3.36
N VAL A 119 1.67 -20.67 3.77
CA VAL A 119 1.54 -19.37 3.10
C VAL A 119 2.91 -18.82 2.81
N ILE A 120 3.12 -18.33 1.58
CA ILE A 120 4.34 -17.58 1.24
C ILE A 120 4.13 -16.12 1.65
N ALA A 121 5.08 -15.57 2.41
CA ALA A 121 5.01 -14.21 2.92
C ALA A 121 6.33 -13.48 2.71
N PHE A 122 6.26 -12.15 2.59
CA PHE A 122 7.43 -11.31 2.79
C PHE A 122 7.80 -11.29 4.26
N LEU A 123 9.09 -11.34 4.56
CA LEU A 123 9.60 -11.35 5.93
C LEU A 123 10.13 -9.98 6.31
N THR A 124 9.76 -9.49 7.49
CA THR A 124 10.38 -8.30 8.09
C THR A 124 11.84 -8.58 8.44
N ASP A 125 12.65 -7.52 8.58
CA ASP A 125 14.07 -7.66 8.88
C ASP A 125 14.31 -8.30 10.26
N SER A 126 13.35 -8.16 11.17
CA SER A 126 13.36 -8.74 12.52
C SER A 126 13.07 -10.25 12.57
N VAL A 127 12.52 -10.84 11.49
CA VAL A 127 12.29 -12.30 11.44
C VAL A 127 13.63 -13.03 11.27
N THR A 128 13.93 -13.97 12.18
CA THR A 128 15.15 -14.78 12.17
C THR A 128 14.79 -16.26 12.23
N GLU A 129 15.69 -17.13 11.76
CA GLU A 129 15.53 -18.59 11.85
C GLU A 129 15.59 -19.10 13.30
N THR A 130 16.22 -18.34 14.19
CA THR A 130 16.29 -18.68 15.61
C THR A 130 14.99 -18.43 16.37
N SER A 131 14.08 -17.62 15.79
CA SER A 131 12.76 -17.33 16.34
C SER A 131 11.68 -17.61 15.29
N PRO A 132 11.35 -18.90 15.05
CA PRO A 132 10.51 -19.30 13.94
C PRO A 132 9.03 -18.93 14.12
N ARG A 133 8.61 -18.49 15.31
CA ARG A 133 7.23 -18.09 15.58
C ARG A 133 6.96 -16.71 14.98
N VAL A 134 5.99 -16.65 14.08
CA VAL A 134 5.65 -15.45 13.34
C VAL A 134 4.13 -15.20 13.32
N ARG A 135 3.79 -13.96 13.12
CA ARG A 135 2.43 -13.50 12.86
C ARG A 135 2.32 -13.01 11.42
N LEU A 136 1.38 -13.56 10.67
CA LEU A 136 1.04 -13.11 9.33
C LEU A 136 0.01 -11.98 9.38
N SER A 137 0.22 -10.97 8.60
CA SER A 137 -0.73 -9.87 8.36
C SER A 137 -0.91 -9.63 6.87
N LEU A 138 -2.06 -9.04 6.51
CA LEU A 138 -2.32 -8.57 5.16
C LEU A 138 -2.10 -7.06 5.11
N ARG A 139 -1.38 -6.61 4.08
CA ARG A 139 -1.20 -5.19 3.77
C ARG A 139 -1.52 -4.96 2.29
N LEU A 140 -1.82 -3.73 1.93
CA LEU A 140 -1.90 -3.35 0.52
C LEU A 140 -0.53 -2.92 0.04
N ASP A 141 -0.14 -3.38 -1.14
CA ASP A 141 1.02 -2.84 -1.85
C ASP A 141 0.68 -1.49 -2.51
N ARG A 142 1.64 -0.91 -3.23
CA ARG A 142 1.45 0.37 -3.93
C ARG A 142 0.45 0.31 -5.08
N ALA A 143 0.14 -0.88 -5.60
CA ALA A 143 -0.91 -1.09 -6.59
C ALA A 143 -2.28 -1.39 -5.96
N GLY A 144 -2.39 -1.35 -4.63
CA GLY A 144 -3.62 -1.64 -3.90
C GLY A 144 -3.97 -3.12 -3.84
N GLN A 145 -2.98 -4.01 -4.00
CA GLN A 145 -3.17 -5.46 -3.92
C GLN A 145 -2.69 -6.00 -2.59
N ALA A 146 -3.33 -7.07 -2.12
CA ALA A 146 -2.93 -7.72 -0.89
C ALA A 146 -1.57 -8.40 -1.02
N VAL A 147 -0.70 -8.13 -0.07
CA VAL A 147 0.53 -8.88 0.20
C VAL A 147 0.49 -9.45 1.61
N VAL A 148 1.05 -10.62 1.77
CA VAL A 148 1.18 -11.26 3.09
C VAL A 148 2.55 -10.93 3.64
N ILE A 149 2.57 -10.43 4.88
CA ILE A 149 3.80 -10.08 5.59
C ILE A 149 3.86 -10.91 6.86
N ALA A 150 5.04 -11.46 7.14
CA ALA A 150 5.36 -12.15 8.37
C ALA A 150 6.29 -11.28 9.22
N GLN A 151 5.94 -11.13 10.49
CA GLN A 151 6.73 -10.46 11.52
C GLN A 151 6.85 -11.37 12.76
N PRO A 152 7.81 -11.17 13.65
CA PRO A 152 7.89 -11.95 14.88
C PRO A 152 6.57 -11.88 15.66
N GLU A 153 6.16 -12.98 16.28
CA GLU A 153 4.92 -13.02 17.07
C GLU A 153 4.90 -11.99 18.21
N SER A 154 6.07 -11.66 18.74
CA SER A 154 6.23 -10.66 19.82
C SER A 154 6.07 -9.21 19.37
N GLU A 155 6.17 -8.94 18.07
CA GLU A 155 6.05 -7.58 17.52
C GLU A 155 4.61 -7.33 17.08
N GLN A 156 4.09 -6.14 17.43
CA GLN A 156 2.73 -5.75 17.02
C GLN A 156 2.75 -4.95 15.71
N ASP A 157 3.74 -4.09 15.53
CA ASP A 157 3.86 -3.21 14.36
C ASP A 157 5.25 -3.28 13.74
N MET A 158 5.31 -3.10 12.41
CA MET A 158 6.58 -2.98 11.69
C MET A 158 7.25 -1.64 12.01
N HIS A 159 8.58 -1.66 12.05
CA HIS A 159 9.35 -0.44 12.24
C HIS A 159 9.12 0.53 11.07
N PRO A 160 8.90 1.85 11.31
CA PRO A 160 8.61 2.84 10.24
C PRO A 160 9.68 2.91 9.14
N GLN A 161 10.94 2.66 9.50
CA GLN A 161 12.06 2.68 8.55
C GLN A 161 12.16 1.42 7.69
N GLU A 162 11.40 0.38 8.02
CA GLU A 162 11.47 -0.88 7.33
C GLU A 162 11.00 -0.76 5.88
N LYS A 163 11.72 -1.44 4.98
CA LYS A 163 11.43 -1.46 3.55
C LYS A 163 10.01 -1.91 3.27
N LEU A 164 9.55 -3.00 3.91
CA LEU A 164 8.21 -3.51 3.72
C LEU A 164 7.14 -2.48 4.15
N GLN A 165 7.36 -1.75 5.23
CA GLN A 165 6.45 -0.67 5.65
C GLN A 165 6.35 0.43 4.58
N LYS A 166 7.47 0.79 3.94
CA LYS A 166 7.49 1.80 2.86
C LYS A 166 6.83 1.32 1.58
N GLU A 167 6.97 0.03 1.25
CA GLU A 167 6.46 -0.54 -0.01
C GLU A 167 5.02 -1.08 0.10
N THR A 168 4.56 -1.39 1.31
CA THR A 168 3.26 -2.06 1.54
C THR A 168 2.37 -1.33 2.53
N GLY A 169 2.65 -0.10 2.85
CA GLY A 169 1.79 0.68 3.75
C GLY A 169 0.95 1.69 3.00
N CYS A 170 -0.33 1.82 3.34
CA CYS A 170 -1.12 3.02 3.07
C CYS A 170 -0.95 4.07 4.20
N SER A 171 0.07 3.91 5.06
CA SER A 171 0.37 4.93 6.07
C SER A 171 0.70 6.23 5.38
N PRO A 172 0.05 7.35 5.73
CA PRO A 172 0.38 8.67 5.22
C PRO A 172 1.69 9.21 5.79
N ASP A 173 2.30 8.50 6.75
CA ASP A 173 3.56 8.87 7.39
C ASP A 173 4.67 9.12 6.36
N HIS A 174 5.30 10.30 6.45
CA HIS A 174 6.30 10.79 5.51
C HIS A 174 5.86 10.83 4.03
N ARG A 175 4.55 10.96 3.78
CA ARG A 175 4.02 11.08 2.42
C ARG A 175 3.47 12.48 2.15
N LYS A 176 3.50 12.85 0.88
CA LYS A 176 2.79 14.00 0.34
C LYS A 176 1.44 13.52 -0.19
N VAL A 177 0.38 14.17 0.23
CA VAL A 177 -1.00 13.75 -0.06
C VAL A 177 -1.77 14.90 -0.70
N LEU A 178 -2.58 14.61 -1.70
CA LEU A 178 -3.53 15.56 -2.30
C LEU A 178 -4.95 15.21 -1.88
N VAL A 179 -5.62 16.15 -1.25
CA VAL A 179 -7.07 16.08 -0.98
C VAL A 179 -7.77 17.00 -2.00
N THR A 180 -8.49 16.43 -2.93
CA THR A 180 -9.07 17.15 -4.09
C THR A 180 -10.27 18.05 -3.72
N ASP A 181 -10.96 17.75 -2.63
CA ASP A 181 -12.10 18.54 -2.15
C ASP A 181 -11.89 18.98 -0.69
N GLY A 182 -11.27 20.11 -0.50
CA GLY A 182 -11.09 20.74 0.82
C GLY A 182 -12.34 21.48 1.35
N LYS A 183 -13.38 21.63 0.54
CA LYS A 183 -14.59 22.37 0.93
C LYS A 183 -15.52 21.54 1.81
N SER A 184 -15.57 20.23 1.56
CA SER A 184 -16.47 19.34 2.29
C SER A 184 -16.00 19.09 3.73
N VAL A 185 -16.95 18.83 4.61
CA VAL A 185 -16.68 18.43 5.99
C VAL A 185 -15.81 17.17 6.03
N VAL A 186 -16.04 16.24 5.09
CA VAL A 186 -15.27 15.01 4.95
C VAL A 186 -13.82 15.32 4.56
N GLY A 187 -13.61 16.17 3.55
CA GLY A 187 -12.27 16.60 3.13
C GLY A 187 -11.49 17.27 4.26
N GLN A 188 -12.13 18.18 5.01
CA GLN A 188 -11.52 18.83 6.16
C GLN A 188 -11.15 17.84 7.28
N ALA A 189 -12.02 16.88 7.57
CA ALA A 189 -11.74 15.81 8.54
C ALA A 189 -10.58 14.92 8.07
N LEU A 190 -10.55 14.61 6.76
CA LEU A 190 -9.47 13.83 6.14
C LEU A 190 -8.11 14.55 6.23
N VAL A 191 -8.05 15.86 5.96
CA VAL A 191 -6.83 16.67 6.12
C VAL A 191 -6.28 16.56 7.55
N ARG A 192 -7.14 16.75 8.56
CA ARG A 192 -6.74 16.64 9.96
C ARG A 192 -6.26 15.22 10.32
N ALA A 193 -6.94 14.20 9.80
CA ALA A 193 -6.56 12.80 10.03
C ALA A 193 -5.22 12.46 9.38
N LEU A 194 -4.95 12.94 8.16
CA LEU A 194 -3.69 12.74 7.44
C LEU A 194 -2.51 13.37 8.16
N LEU A 195 -2.66 14.61 8.63
CA LEU A 195 -1.63 15.30 9.42
C LEU A 195 -1.36 14.55 10.74
N LYS A 196 -2.42 14.13 11.45
CA LYS A 196 -2.30 13.33 12.67
C LYS A 196 -1.59 12.00 12.42
N ALA A 197 -1.76 11.42 11.24
CA ALA A 197 -1.12 10.17 10.83
C ALA A 197 0.30 10.38 10.25
N GLY A 198 0.87 11.58 10.33
CA GLY A 198 2.27 11.85 10.00
C GLY A 198 2.54 12.23 8.54
N ALA A 199 1.54 12.67 7.78
CA ALA A 199 1.78 13.19 6.44
C ALA A 199 2.71 14.42 6.48
N ASP A 200 3.72 14.45 5.61
CA ASP A 200 4.68 15.57 5.53
C ASP A 200 4.03 16.84 4.97
N THR A 201 3.24 16.67 3.93
CA THR A 201 2.53 17.75 3.25
C THR A 201 1.17 17.28 2.78
N VAL A 202 0.14 18.06 3.05
CA VAL A 202 -1.21 17.82 2.54
C VAL A 202 -1.60 18.98 1.63
N TRP A 203 -1.61 18.76 0.32
CA TRP A 203 -2.18 19.70 -0.63
C TRP A 203 -3.69 19.60 -0.60
N VAL A 204 -4.36 20.73 -0.48
CA VAL A 204 -5.81 20.79 -0.35
C VAL A 204 -6.41 21.55 -1.53
N GLY A 205 -7.12 20.84 -2.37
CA GLY A 205 -7.81 21.38 -3.55
C GLY A 205 -8.97 22.29 -3.15
N HIS A 206 -9.03 23.44 -3.76
CA HIS A 206 -10.09 24.44 -3.57
C HIS A 206 -10.47 25.07 -4.91
N ALA A 207 -11.63 24.69 -5.44
CA ALA A 207 -12.10 25.11 -6.77
C ALA A 207 -12.46 26.62 -6.85
N GLU A 208 -12.86 27.21 -5.70
CA GLU A 208 -13.31 28.61 -5.62
C GLU A 208 -12.51 29.35 -4.54
N PRO A 209 -11.21 29.68 -4.77
CA PRO A 209 -10.33 30.25 -3.76
C PRO A 209 -10.79 31.65 -3.26
N TRP A 210 -11.65 32.34 -4.03
CA TRP A 210 -12.23 33.64 -3.68
C TRP A 210 -13.41 33.55 -2.70
N LYS A 211 -13.97 32.34 -2.50
CA LYS A 211 -15.14 32.13 -1.66
C LYS A 211 -14.75 31.67 -0.27
N PRO A 212 -14.97 32.50 0.77
CA PRO A 212 -14.72 32.08 2.14
C PRO A 212 -15.68 30.97 2.53
N LEU A 213 -15.14 29.85 2.99
CA LEU A 213 -15.90 28.68 3.44
C LEU A 213 -15.54 28.36 4.89
N PRO A 214 -16.53 28.06 5.74
CA PRO A 214 -16.30 27.65 7.11
C PRO A 214 -15.34 26.43 7.15
N GLY A 215 -14.38 26.46 8.06
CA GLY A 215 -13.40 25.39 8.27
C GLY A 215 -12.24 25.37 7.26
N VAL A 216 -12.36 25.95 6.06
CA VAL A 216 -11.24 26.00 5.09
C VAL A 216 -10.13 26.92 5.60
N ALA A 217 -10.48 28.07 6.15
CA ALA A 217 -9.52 28.98 6.75
C ALA A 217 -8.78 28.36 7.95
N GLU A 218 -9.44 27.50 8.71
CA GLU A 218 -8.83 26.79 9.84
C GLU A 218 -7.82 25.74 9.37
N ILE A 219 -8.18 24.92 8.39
CA ILE A 219 -7.27 23.90 7.88
C ILE A 219 -6.08 24.50 7.12
N ALA A 220 -6.26 25.67 6.47
CA ALA A 220 -5.19 26.38 5.78
C ALA A 220 -4.08 26.89 6.74
N GLN A 221 -4.38 27.07 8.02
CA GLN A 221 -3.43 27.49 9.06
C GLN A 221 -2.67 26.33 9.70
N LEU A 222 -3.06 25.07 9.39
CA LEU A 222 -2.41 23.92 9.97
C LEU A 222 -1.00 23.73 9.37
N PRO A 223 0.01 23.41 10.19
CA PRO A 223 1.34 23.12 9.68
C PRO A 223 1.31 21.90 8.76
N GLY A 224 2.00 22.01 7.62
CA GLY A 224 2.02 20.94 6.62
C GLY A 224 0.85 20.98 5.62
N VAL A 225 -0.03 21.97 5.67
CA VAL A 225 -1.10 22.18 4.69
C VAL A 225 -0.70 23.24 3.66
N GLU A 226 -0.91 22.92 2.39
CA GLU A 226 -0.76 23.84 1.27
C GLU A 226 -2.07 23.89 0.47
N MET A 227 -2.64 25.10 0.34
CA MET A 227 -3.86 25.29 -0.44
C MET A 227 -3.53 25.39 -1.94
N VAL A 228 -4.24 24.62 -2.76
CA VAL A 228 -4.04 24.58 -4.22
C VAL A 228 -5.35 24.94 -4.92
N PRO A 229 -5.34 25.91 -5.84
CA PRO A 229 -6.50 26.14 -6.70
C PRO A 229 -6.68 24.92 -7.62
N LEU A 230 -7.69 24.12 -7.36
CA LEU A 230 -7.94 22.87 -8.08
C LEU A 230 -9.44 22.69 -8.29
N ASP A 231 -9.85 22.66 -9.55
CA ASP A 231 -11.16 22.22 -9.97
C ASP A 231 -11.04 20.91 -10.76
N VAL A 232 -11.47 19.81 -10.16
CA VAL A 232 -11.38 18.47 -10.78
C VAL A 232 -12.33 18.30 -11.97
N THR A 233 -13.24 19.23 -12.19
CA THR A 233 -14.16 19.25 -13.35
C THR A 233 -13.60 20.02 -14.54
N ASP A 234 -12.55 20.81 -14.33
CA ASP A 234 -11.85 21.56 -15.36
C ASP A 234 -10.49 20.93 -15.67
N THR A 235 -10.36 20.39 -16.89
CA THR A 235 -9.13 19.75 -17.38
C THR A 235 -7.92 20.69 -17.47
N ILE A 236 -8.15 22.02 -17.49
CA ILE A 236 -7.06 23.01 -17.48
C ILE A 236 -6.54 23.22 -16.04
N SER A 237 -7.39 23.01 -15.06
CA SER A 237 -7.05 23.13 -13.64
C SER A 237 -6.25 21.92 -13.11
N VAL A 238 -6.41 20.75 -13.74
CA VAL A 238 -5.76 19.49 -13.36
C VAL A 238 -4.45 19.29 -14.14
#